data_60385bc17b1aee1f2b586745130b7776
#
_entry.id   60385bc17b1aee1f2b586745130b7776
#
_cell.length_a   1.000
_cell.length_b   1.000
_cell.length_c   1.000
_cell.angle_alpha   90.00
_cell.angle_beta   90.00
_cell.angle_gamma   90.00
#
_symmetry.space_group_name_H-M   'P 1'
#
loop_
_entity.id
_entity.type
_entity.pdbx_description
1 polymer ?
#
loop_
_entity_poly.entity_id
_entity_poly.type
_entity_poly.pdbx_seq_one_letter_code
_entity_poly.pdbx_strand_id
1 'polypeptide(L)'
;NSYFMLYDEQLVLTGEIDDVGNPKRTNSGSSSRIGLEIENSIKLSDLFSVQTNITLSSNKNKNIFSMVDGALYNYGKTNISFSPSFIGSNSINYKYSENLNFTFLSKYVGKQYMSNTDQPNSILDSYFVNDLSISYLLQPNKIFESISINLLINNLLNKEYISNGYYYTYDDTWSIPGQITTLDGAGYYPQATRNFLAGFIFKF
;
A
#
# COMPACT_ATOMS: atom_id res chain seq x y z
N ASN A 1 1.33 -17.55 10.10
CA ASN A 1 0.68 -16.71 11.11
C ASN A 1 -0.82 -16.58 10.85
N SER A 2 -1.64 -16.64 11.90
CA SER A 2 -3.05 -16.25 11.85
C SER A 2 -3.33 -15.29 12.99
N TYR A 3 -4.21 -14.32 12.78
CA TYR A 3 -4.56 -13.35 13.81
C TYR A 3 -6.06 -13.05 13.79
N PHE A 4 -6.57 -12.72 14.98
CA PHE A 4 -7.90 -12.19 15.18
C PHE A 4 -7.85 -11.11 16.24
N MET A 5 -8.30 -9.90 15.86
CA MET A 5 -8.26 -8.72 16.72
C MET A 5 -9.65 -8.09 16.76
N LEU A 6 -10.09 -7.73 17.95
CA LEU A 6 -11.29 -6.93 18.20
C LEU A 6 -10.87 -5.62 18.86
N TYR A 7 -11.44 -4.53 18.39
CA TYR A 7 -11.22 -3.19 18.94
C TYR A 7 -12.57 -2.56 19.28
N ASP A 8 -12.63 -1.98 20.45
CA ASP A 8 -13.72 -1.09 20.83
C ASP A 8 -13.20 0.34 20.88
N GLU A 9 -14.03 1.29 20.42
CA GLU A 9 -13.71 2.71 20.37
C GLU A 9 -12.37 3.03 19.70
N GLN A 10 -12.07 2.37 18.59
CA GLN A 10 -10.86 2.62 17.83
C GLN A 10 -10.85 4.04 17.29
N LEU A 11 -9.72 4.76 17.44
CA LEU A 11 -9.52 6.06 16.82
C LEU A 11 -9.47 5.92 15.29
N VAL A 12 -10.41 6.55 14.60
CA VAL A 12 -10.55 6.50 13.15
C VAL A 12 -10.62 7.90 12.55
N LEU A 13 -10.29 8.02 11.27
CA LEU A 13 -10.55 9.22 10.48
C LEU A 13 -12.05 9.34 10.22
N THR A 14 -12.64 10.51 10.48
CA THR A 14 -14.06 10.78 10.18
C THR A 14 -14.31 10.99 8.70
N GLY A 15 -13.28 11.38 7.95
CA GLY A 15 -13.38 11.92 6.59
C GLY A 15 -13.54 13.44 6.56
N GLU A 16 -13.85 14.06 7.69
CA GLU A 16 -13.94 15.52 7.82
C GLU A 16 -12.55 16.14 7.98
N ILE A 17 -12.45 17.41 7.61
CA ILE A 17 -11.29 18.26 7.87
C ILE A 17 -11.68 19.39 8.82
N ASP A 18 -10.73 19.89 9.60
CA ASP A 18 -10.90 21.09 10.40
C ASP A 18 -10.72 22.38 9.56
N ASP A 19 -10.89 23.53 10.16
CA ASP A 19 -10.83 24.86 9.52
C ASP A 19 -9.45 25.17 8.89
N VAL A 20 -8.41 24.42 9.25
CA VAL A 20 -7.05 24.54 8.72
C VAL A 20 -6.64 23.36 7.85
N GLY A 21 -7.58 22.46 7.50
CA GLY A 21 -7.39 21.35 6.58
C GLY A 21 -6.82 20.08 7.19
N ASN A 22 -6.74 19.94 8.53
CA ASN A 22 -6.29 18.70 9.14
C ASN A 22 -7.42 17.66 9.21
N PRO A 23 -7.12 16.38 9.01
CA PRO A 23 -8.10 15.31 9.15
C PRO A 23 -8.60 15.18 10.59
N LYS A 24 -9.91 15.27 10.77
CA LYS A 24 -10.55 15.02 12.08
C LYS A 24 -10.58 13.52 12.37
N ARG A 25 -10.45 13.20 13.66
CA ARG A 25 -10.51 11.83 14.17
C ARG A 25 -11.51 11.74 15.31
N THR A 26 -12.14 10.58 15.43
CA THR A 26 -13.04 10.25 16.52
C THR A 26 -12.84 8.80 16.96
N ASN A 27 -13.22 8.51 18.18
CA ASN A 27 -13.39 7.12 18.61
C ASN A 27 -14.70 6.61 18.02
N SER A 28 -14.63 5.57 17.25
CA SER A 28 -15.79 5.05 16.51
C SER A 28 -15.95 3.58 16.76
N GLY A 29 -17.14 3.20 17.22
CA GLY A 29 -17.66 1.86 17.24
C GLY A 29 -16.68 0.74 17.52
N SER A 30 -17.06 -0.48 17.20
CA SER A 30 -16.15 -1.62 17.26
C SER A 30 -15.65 -2.00 15.87
N SER A 31 -14.46 -2.57 15.81
CA SER A 31 -13.89 -3.10 14.59
C SER A 31 -13.27 -4.48 14.80
N SER A 32 -13.13 -5.24 13.72
CA SER A 32 -12.50 -6.55 13.74
C SER A 32 -11.50 -6.69 12.61
N ARG A 33 -10.41 -7.36 12.91
CA ARG A 33 -9.38 -7.74 11.93
C ARG A 33 -9.12 -9.23 12.08
N ILE A 34 -9.24 -9.97 11.00
CA ILE A 34 -8.88 -11.38 10.92
C ILE A 34 -8.01 -11.58 9.69
N GLY A 35 -6.95 -12.36 9.81
CA GLY A 35 -6.10 -12.63 8.68
C GLY A 35 -5.20 -13.84 8.84
N LEU A 36 -4.68 -14.26 7.70
CA LEU A 36 -3.70 -15.30 7.53
C LEU A 36 -2.50 -14.71 6.77
N GLU A 37 -1.32 -14.88 7.33
CA GLU A 37 -0.04 -14.49 6.74
C GLU A 37 0.79 -15.75 6.48
N ILE A 38 1.25 -15.89 5.26
CA ILE A 38 2.09 -17.01 4.81
C ILE A 38 3.39 -16.42 4.29
N GLU A 39 4.47 -16.77 4.97
CA GLU A 39 5.83 -16.50 4.51
C GLU A 39 6.51 -17.81 4.14
N ASN A 40 7.15 -17.82 2.98
CA ASN A 40 7.84 -18.99 2.50
C ASN A 40 9.17 -18.58 1.85
N SER A 41 10.21 -19.38 2.11
CA SER A 41 11.52 -19.23 1.48
C SER A 41 11.98 -20.62 1.04
N ILE A 42 12.11 -20.81 -0.27
CA ILE A 42 12.49 -22.09 -0.88
C ILE A 42 13.77 -21.89 -1.69
N LYS A 43 14.78 -22.69 -1.39
CA LYS A 43 15.94 -22.86 -2.26
C LYS A 43 15.65 -24.01 -3.24
N LEU A 44 15.34 -23.66 -4.50
CA LEU A 44 15.03 -24.64 -5.54
C LEU A 44 16.31 -25.32 -6.06
N SER A 45 17.42 -24.59 -6.09
CA SER A 45 18.76 -25.08 -6.45
C SER A 45 19.82 -24.14 -5.89
N ASP A 46 21.10 -24.41 -6.17
CA ASP A 46 22.17 -23.45 -5.81
C ASP A 46 22.11 -22.16 -6.60
N LEU A 47 21.40 -22.16 -7.73
CA LEU A 47 21.21 -21.00 -8.62
C LEU A 47 19.91 -20.26 -8.36
N PHE A 48 18.87 -20.92 -7.84
CA PHE A 48 17.51 -20.34 -7.72
C PHE A 48 16.99 -20.43 -6.30
N SER A 49 16.50 -19.30 -5.79
CA SER A 49 15.68 -19.24 -4.58
C SER A 49 14.47 -18.36 -4.78
N VAL A 50 13.39 -18.69 -4.08
CA VAL A 50 12.10 -17.99 -4.14
C VAL A 50 11.68 -17.65 -2.73
N GLN A 51 11.30 -16.40 -2.49
CA GLN A 51 10.69 -15.93 -1.26
C GLN A 51 9.31 -15.39 -1.59
N THR A 52 8.29 -15.89 -0.92
CA THR A 52 6.90 -15.49 -1.14
C THR A 52 6.28 -15.05 0.18
N ASN A 53 5.55 -13.94 0.15
CA ASN A 53 4.76 -13.45 1.26
C ASN A 53 3.34 -13.21 0.77
N ILE A 54 2.34 -13.76 1.46
CA ILE A 54 0.93 -13.63 1.15
C ILE A 54 0.18 -13.27 2.41
N THR A 55 -0.63 -12.22 2.34
CA THR A 55 -1.56 -11.83 3.40
C THR A 55 -2.99 -11.88 2.85
N LEU A 56 -3.82 -12.66 3.50
CA LEU A 56 -5.28 -12.69 3.31
C LEU A 56 -5.92 -12.11 4.57
N SER A 57 -6.75 -11.08 4.43
CA SER A 57 -7.35 -10.43 5.60
C SER A 57 -8.79 -9.97 5.36
N SER A 58 -9.52 -9.85 6.45
CA SER A 58 -10.83 -9.19 6.50
C SER A 58 -10.80 -8.15 7.63
N ASN A 59 -10.82 -6.89 7.25
CA ASN A 59 -10.71 -5.75 8.14
C ASN A 59 -12.01 -4.96 8.07
N LYS A 60 -12.82 -5.01 9.13
CA LYS A 60 -14.18 -4.44 9.12
C LYS A 60 -14.45 -3.57 10.33
N ASN A 61 -15.04 -2.41 10.07
CA ASN A 61 -15.72 -1.62 11.06
C ASN A 61 -17.15 -2.16 11.27
N LYS A 62 -17.71 -1.89 12.46
CA LYS A 62 -19.13 -2.09 12.79
C LYS A 62 -19.70 -0.73 13.19
N ASN A 63 -20.86 -0.38 12.65
CA ASN A 63 -21.59 0.83 13.05
C ASN A 63 -20.76 2.12 12.95
N ILE A 64 -20.22 2.38 11.77
CA ILE A 64 -19.59 3.68 11.49
C ILE A 64 -20.65 4.74 11.32
N PHE A 65 -20.52 5.81 12.09
CA PHE A 65 -21.39 6.99 12.02
C PHE A 65 -20.60 8.18 11.47
N SER A 66 -21.23 8.99 10.64
CA SER A 66 -20.72 10.29 10.22
C SER A 66 -21.90 11.24 9.98
N MET A 67 -21.63 12.54 10.05
CA MET A 67 -22.61 13.55 9.65
C MET A 67 -22.75 13.55 8.13
N VAL A 68 -23.99 13.55 7.64
CA VAL A 68 -24.34 13.68 6.22
C VAL A 68 -25.55 14.58 6.13
N ASP A 69 -25.45 15.67 5.40
CA ASP A 69 -26.51 16.65 5.21
C ASP A 69 -27.09 17.18 6.55
N GLY A 70 -26.22 17.39 7.53
CA GLY A 70 -26.58 17.86 8.85
C GLY A 70 -27.23 16.81 9.76
N ALA A 71 -27.33 15.55 9.36
CA ALA A 71 -27.89 14.46 10.14
C ALA A 71 -26.87 13.35 10.39
N LEU A 72 -26.96 12.67 11.56
CA LEU A 72 -26.10 11.54 11.88
C LEU A 72 -26.54 10.32 11.06
N TYR A 73 -25.66 9.84 10.18
CA TYR A 73 -25.89 8.68 9.32
C TYR A 73 -25.08 7.47 9.78
N ASN A 74 -25.70 6.28 9.81
CA ASN A 74 -25.04 5.03 10.14
C ASN A 74 -24.73 4.26 8.86
N TYR A 75 -23.45 4.13 8.52
CA TYR A 75 -22.97 3.33 7.39
C TYR A 75 -22.96 1.82 7.67
N GLY A 76 -23.24 1.41 8.90
CA GLY A 76 -23.25 0.01 9.28
C GLY A 76 -21.86 -0.62 9.23
N LYS A 77 -21.77 -1.78 8.57
CA LYS A 77 -20.51 -2.53 8.44
C LYS A 77 -19.77 -2.06 7.18
N THR A 78 -18.58 -1.51 7.37
CA THR A 78 -17.72 -0.99 6.30
C THR A 78 -16.32 -1.60 6.32
N ASN A 79 -15.52 -1.34 5.30
CA ASN A 79 -14.10 -1.69 5.29
C ASN A 79 -13.30 -0.67 6.13
N ILE A 80 -12.24 -1.16 6.77
CA ILE A 80 -11.27 -0.27 7.41
C ILE A 80 -10.43 0.39 6.30
N SER A 81 -10.21 1.70 6.41
CA SER A 81 -9.40 2.45 5.44
C SER A 81 -7.98 1.87 5.32
N PHE A 82 -7.42 1.94 4.12
CA PHE A 82 -6.07 1.46 3.78
C PHE A 82 -5.78 0.02 4.23
N SER A 83 -6.80 -0.84 4.17
CA SER A 83 -6.71 -2.22 4.62
C SER A 83 -7.21 -3.18 3.53
N PRO A 84 -6.40 -3.45 2.49
CA PRO A 84 -6.79 -4.36 1.42
C PRO A 84 -6.94 -5.79 1.95
N SER A 85 -7.84 -6.56 1.34
CA SER A 85 -8.11 -7.95 1.74
C SER A 85 -7.03 -8.93 1.26
N PHE A 86 -6.21 -8.52 0.29
CA PHE A 86 -5.14 -9.36 -0.25
C PHE A 86 -3.91 -8.51 -0.55
N ILE A 87 -2.75 -8.95 -0.06
CA ILE A 87 -1.43 -8.47 -0.43
C ILE A 87 -0.58 -9.69 -0.73
N GLY A 88 0.13 -9.67 -1.86
CA GLY A 88 1.09 -10.70 -2.21
C GLY A 88 2.40 -10.08 -2.70
N SER A 89 3.52 -10.67 -2.31
CA SER A 89 4.82 -10.34 -2.84
C SER A 89 5.63 -11.59 -3.11
N ASN A 90 6.48 -11.53 -4.12
CA ASN A 90 7.36 -12.61 -4.49
C ASN A 90 8.72 -12.05 -4.89
N SER A 91 9.79 -12.70 -4.46
CA SER A 91 11.17 -12.42 -4.85
C SER A 91 11.79 -13.68 -5.41
N ILE A 92 12.17 -13.65 -6.68
CA ILE A 92 12.90 -14.73 -7.34
C ILE A 92 14.34 -14.28 -7.48
N ASN A 93 15.25 -15.01 -6.88
CA ASN A 93 16.68 -14.74 -6.94
C ASN A 93 17.35 -15.77 -7.83
N TYR A 94 18.06 -15.29 -8.87
CA TYR A 94 18.82 -16.11 -9.80
C TYR A 94 20.28 -15.74 -9.77
N LYS A 95 21.10 -16.64 -9.20
CA LYS A 95 22.54 -16.52 -9.14
C LYS A 95 23.14 -17.13 -10.43
N TYR A 96 23.31 -16.27 -11.46
CA TYR A 96 23.88 -16.70 -12.75
C TYR A 96 25.33 -17.19 -12.59
N SER A 97 26.13 -16.49 -11.78
CA SER A 97 27.49 -16.86 -11.40
C SER A 97 27.79 -16.38 -10.00
N GLU A 98 29.00 -16.62 -9.48
CA GLU A 98 29.43 -16.07 -8.19
C GLU A 98 29.42 -14.53 -8.16
N ASN A 99 29.58 -13.92 -9.34
CA ASN A 99 29.71 -12.48 -9.50
C ASN A 99 28.45 -11.80 -10.04
N LEU A 100 27.49 -12.53 -10.59
CA LEU A 100 26.31 -11.95 -11.26
C LEU A 100 25.03 -12.55 -10.69
N ASN A 101 24.20 -11.69 -10.12
CA ASN A 101 22.92 -12.04 -9.51
C ASN A 101 21.79 -11.19 -10.08
N PHE A 102 20.65 -11.82 -10.30
CA PHE A 102 19.39 -11.19 -10.70
C PHE A 102 18.35 -11.43 -9.63
N THR A 103 17.62 -10.39 -9.24
CA THR A 103 16.47 -10.51 -8.34
C THR A 103 15.25 -9.89 -9.01
N PHE A 104 14.26 -10.72 -9.28
CA PHE A 104 12.97 -10.28 -9.81
C PHE A 104 11.97 -10.20 -8.66
N LEU A 105 11.42 -9.00 -8.45
CA LEU A 105 10.45 -8.68 -7.41
C LEU A 105 9.08 -8.48 -8.05
N SER A 106 8.05 -9.05 -7.43
CA SER A 106 6.66 -8.85 -7.83
C SER A 106 5.84 -8.47 -6.61
N LYS A 107 4.94 -7.51 -6.74
CA LYS A 107 4.03 -7.10 -5.68
C LYS A 107 2.63 -6.86 -6.23
N TYR A 108 1.65 -7.48 -5.59
CA TYR A 108 0.23 -7.23 -5.79
C TYR A 108 -0.38 -6.67 -4.52
N VAL A 109 -1.18 -5.62 -4.67
CA VAL A 109 -2.00 -5.05 -3.60
C VAL A 109 -3.44 -5.00 -4.09
N GLY A 110 -4.35 -5.59 -3.31
CA GLY A 110 -5.77 -5.60 -3.60
C GLY A 110 -6.41 -4.21 -3.48
N LYS A 111 -7.62 -4.09 -4.00
CA LYS A 111 -8.45 -2.88 -3.85
C LYS A 111 -8.61 -2.52 -2.37
N GLN A 112 -8.58 -1.22 -2.08
CA GLN A 112 -8.77 -0.67 -0.74
C GLN A 112 -9.52 0.66 -0.80
N TYR A 113 -9.96 1.15 0.35
CA TYR A 113 -10.64 2.43 0.49
C TYR A 113 -9.77 3.42 1.25
N MET A 114 -9.83 4.69 0.89
CA MET A 114 -9.17 5.77 1.64
C MET A 114 -10.00 6.24 2.84
N SER A 115 -11.31 5.92 2.86
CA SER A 115 -12.24 6.25 3.94
C SER A 115 -12.74 5.01 4.68
N ASN A 116 -13.36 5.22 5.84
CA ASN A 116 -14.04 4.18 6.61
C ASN A 116 -15.54 4.06 6.25
N THR A 117 -16.03 4.73 5.21
CA THR A 117 -17.43 4.81 4.83
C THR A 117 -17.75 4.11 3.51
N ASP A 118 -16.78 3.42 2.92
CA ASP A 118 -16.89 2.66 1.65
C ASP A 118 -17.38 3.51 0.46
N GLN A 119 -17.12 4.84 0.49
CA GLN A 119 -17.55 5.73 -0.58
C GLN A 119 -16.85 5.37 -1.91
N PRO A 120 -17.57 5.40 -3.05
CA PRO A 120 -16.99 5.09 -4.35
C PRO A 120 -15.77 5.95 -4.70
N ASN A 121 -15.81 7.26 -4.38
CA ASN A 121 -14.71 8.19 -4.64
C ASN A 121 -13.49 7.98 -3.74
N SER A 122 -13.59 7.11 -2.73
CA SER A 122 -12.48 6.74 -1.84
C SER A 122 -11.74 5.48 -2.26
N ILE A 123 -12.06 4.90 -3.40
CA ILE A 123 -11.47 3.64 -3.87
C ILE A 123 -10.07 3.89 -4.42
N LEU A 124 -9.11 3.07 -3.98
CA LEU A 124 -7.84 2.83 -4.63
C LEU A 124 -7.90 1.45 -5.30
N ASP A 125 -7.75 1.43 -6.61
CA ASP A 125 -7.75 0.19 -7.38
C ASP A 125 -6.58 -0.72 -7.04
N SER A 126 -6.76 -2.01 -7.27
CA SER A 126 -5.68 -2.98 -7.15
C SER A 126 -4.58 -2.75 -8.19
N TYR A 127 -3.35 -3.07 -7.82
CA TYR A 127 -2.22 -2.97 -8.73
C TYR A 127 -1.26 -4.15 -8.58
N PHE A 128 -0.55 -4.42 -9.68
CA PHE A 128 0.53 -5.39 -9.76
C PHE A 128 1.74 -4.73 -10.40
N VAL A 129 2.87 -4.74 -9.70
CA VAL A 129 4.13 -4.12 -10.13
C VAL A 129 5.27 -5.12 -10.01
N ASN A 130 6.29 -4.92 -10.85
CA ASN A 130 7.45 -5.78 -10.90
C ASN A 130 8.71 -4.92 -11.02
N ASP A 131 9.73 -5.31 -10.28
CA ASP A 131 11.04 -4.67 -10.30
C ASP A 131 12.11 -5.72 -10.65
N LEU A 132 13.20 -5.28 -11.26
CA LEU A 132 14.35 -6.11 -11.54
C LEU A 132 15.60 -5.47 -10.95
N SER A 133 16.29 -6.21 -10.09
CA SER A 133 17.60 -5.83 -9.58
C SER A 133 18.67 -6.73 -10.18
N ILE A 134 19.78 -6.11 -10.60
CA ILE A 134 20.96 -6.78 -11.16
C ILE A 134 22.16 -6.33 -10.33
N SER A 135 22.91 -7.29 -9.77
CA SER A 135 24.12 -7.02 -9.02
C SER A 135 25.30 -7.75 -9.66
N TYR A 136 26.35 -6.98 -9.94
CA TYR A 136 27.57 -7.52 -10.54
C TYR A 136 28.79 -7.11 -9.71
N LEU A 137 29.62 -8.10 -9.34
CA LEU A 137 30.86 -7.94 -8.57
C LEU A 137 32.07 -8.12 -9.49
N LEU A 138 32.84 -7.06 -9.65
CA LEU A 138 34.16 -7.09 -10.31
C LEU A 138 35.27 -7.18 -9.26
N GLN A 139 36.31 -7.97 -9.56
CA GLN A 139 37.53 -8.10 -8.73
C GLN A 139 38.77 -7.82 -9.60
N PRO A 140 39.06 -6.53 -9.88
CA PRO A 140 40.10 -6.17 -10.85
C PRO A 140 41.54 -6.35 -10.38
N ASN A 141 41.77 -6.68 -9.11
CA ASN A 141 43.06 -7.11 -8.52
C ASN A 141 44.26 -6.10 -8.62
N LYS A 142 44.05 -4.85 -8.97
CA LYS A 142 45.16 -3.88 -9.12
C LYS A 142 45.05 -2.64 -8.23
N ILE A 143 43.92 -1.92 -8.33
CA ILE A 143 43.67 -0.67 -7.61
C ILE A 143 42.55 -0.85 -6.59
N PHE A 144 41.56 -1.63 -6.96
CA PHE A 144 40.40 -1.92 -6.11
C PHE A 144 40.40 -3.41 -5.71
N GLU A 145 40.08 -3.69 -4.47
CA GLU A 145 39.80 -5.07 -4.00
C GLU A 145 38.54 -5.59 -4.72
N SER A 146 37.50 -4.74 -4.80
CA SER A 146 36.29 -5.08 -5.54
C SER A 146 35.52 -3.82 -5.99
N ILE A 147 34.71 -3.99 -7.03
CA ILE A 147 33.76 -3.01 -7.52
C ILE A 147 32.40 -3.70 -7.62
N SER A 148 31.42 -3.27 -6.81
CA SER A 148 30.04 -3.74 -6.95
C SER A 148 29.25 -2.76 -7.81
N ILE A 149 28.60 -3.28 -8.84
CA ILE A 149 27.71 -2.54 -9.73
C ILE A 149 26.30 -3.04 -9.48
N ASN A 150 25.39 -2.16 -9.09
CA ASN A 150 24.00 -2.47 -8.83
C ASN A 150 23.11 -1.66 -9.77
N LEU A 151 22.23 -2.33 -10.49
CA LEU A 151 21.20 -1.71 -11.33
C LEU A 151 19.83 -2.15 -10.80
N LEU A 152 18.97 -1.18 -10.52
CA LEU A 152 17.58 -1.42 -10.16
C LEU A 152 16.68 -0.79 -11.24
N ILE A 153 15.80 -1.59 -11.80
CA ILE A 153 14.76 -1.19 -12.74
C ILE A 153 13.44 -1.30 -11.98
N ASN A 154 12.92 -0.18 -11.51
CA ASN A 154 11.63 -0.13 -10.85
C ASN A 154 10.52 -0.11 -11.89
N ASN A 155 9.39 -0.74 -11.55
CA ASN A 155 8.20 -0.80 -12.38
C ASN A 155 8.53 -1.29 -13.82
N LEU A 156 9.15 -2.46 -13.91
CA LEU A 156 9.68 -3.04 -15.15
C LEU A 156 8.65 -3.07 -16.28
N LEU A 157 7.38 -3.32 -15.97
CA LEU A 157 6.29 -3.41 -16.95
C LEU A 157 5.63 -2.05 -17.24
N ASN A 158 6.15 -0.97 -16.67
CA ASN A 158 5.65 0.40 -16.86
C ASN A 158 4.15 0.55 -16.53
N LYS A 159 3.69 -0.07 -15.44
CA LYS A 159 2.30 0.02 -14.99
C LYS A 159 2.03 1.41 -14.39
N GLU A 160 1.02 2.10 -14.86
CA GLU A 160 0.48 3.28 -14.20
C GLU A 160 -0.43 2.84 -13.05
N TYR A 161 -0.19 3.33 -11.84
CA TYR A 161 -0.97 2.98 -10.67
C TYR A 161 -0.91 4.05 -9.58
N ILE A 162 -1.90 4.00 -8.71
CA ILE A 162 -2.04 4.88 -7.55
C ILE A 162 -1.97 3.99 -6.31
N SER A 163 -0.98 4.20 -5.45
CA SER A 163 -0.79 3.40 -4.24
C SER A 163 -1.37 4.05 -3.00
N ASN A 164 -1.61 5.36 -3.04
CA ASN A 164 -2.08 6.15 -1.90
C ASN A 164 -2.84 7.38 -2.38
N GLY A 165 -3.59 7.99 -1.47
CA GLY A 165 -4.34 9.21 -1.69
C GLY A 165 -5.00 9.67 -0.40
N TYR A 166 -5.91 10.61 -0.50
CA TYR A 166 -6.73 11.06 0.61
C TYR A 166 -8.17 11.28 0.13
N TYR A 167 -9.10 11.11 1.06
CA TYR A 167 -10.52 11.35 0.89
C TYR A 167 -10.99 12.27 2.00
N TYR A 168 -11.87 13.21 1.70
CA TYR A 168 -12.44 14.15 2.67
C TYR A 168 -13.88 14.47 2.34
N THR A 169 -14.60 14.92 3.36
CA THR A 169 -15.95 15.49 3.24
C THR A 169 -15.98 16.86 3.88
N TYR A 170 -16.87 17.71 3.41
CA TYR A 170 -17.18 19.02 4.02
C TYR A 170 -18.63 19.37 3.80
N ASP A 171 -19.17 20.20 4.68
CA ASP A 171 -20.56 20.66 4.59
C ASP A 171 -20.63 22.00 3.86
N ASP A 172 -21.33 22.01 2.75
CA ASP A 172 -21.71 23.22 2.03
C ASP A 172 -22.97 23.82 2.69
N THR A 173 -22.79 24.94 3.37
CA THR A 173 -23.85 25.66 4.07
C THR A 173 -24.20 26.99 3.39
N TRP A 174 -23.58 27.30 2.24
CA TRP A 174 -23.67 28.61 1.58
C TRP A 174 -24.32 28.57 0.19
N SER A 175 -24.26 27.46 -0.53
CA SER A 175 -24.83 27.37 -1.90
C SER A 175 -26.35 27.43 -1.92
N ILE A 176 -27.00 26.84 -0.90
CA ILE A 176 -28.45 26.87 -0.74
C ILE A 176 -28.79 27.38 0.66
N PRO A 177 -29.37 28.59 0.83
CA PRO A 177 -29.67 29.15 2.15
C PRO A 177 -30.54 28.21 3.00
N GLY A 178 -30.07 27.90 4.21
CA GLY A 178 -30.79 27.06 5.17
C GLY A 178 -30.70 25.55 4.90
N GLN A 179 -29.92 25.13 3.93
CA GLN A 179 -29.63 23.70 3.66
C GLN A 179 -28.17 23.41 3.91
N ILE A 180 -27.91 22.25 4.51
CA ILE A 180 -26.57 21.67 4.62
C ILE A 180 -26.46 20.55 3.59
N THR A 181 -25.44 20.59 2.75
CA THR A 181 -25.16 19.53 1.78
C THR A 181 -23.75 19.03 1.99
N THR A 182 -23.59 17.77 2.37
CA THR A 182 -22.27 17.16 2.54
C THR A 182 -21.70 16.78 1.18
N LEU A 183 -20.59 17.40 0.82
CA LEU A 183 -19.83 17.13 -0.41
C LEU A 183 -18.59 16.33 -0.08
N ASP A 184 -18.13 15.53 -1.04
CA ASP A 184 -16.90 14.76 -0.90
C ASP A 184 -15.88 15.10 -1.99
N GLY A 185 -14.61 14.82 -1.68
CA GLY A 185 -13.51 14.94 -2.62
C GLY A 185 -12.42 13.94 -2.33
N ALA A 186 -11.58 13.69 -3.33
CA ALA A 186 -10.44 12.82 -3.22
C ALA A 186 -9.25 13.38 -3.97
N GLY A 187 -8.05 13.15 -3.43
CA GLY A 187 -6.80 13.40 -4.10
C GLY A 187 -5.96 12.12 -4.16
N TYR A 188 -5.19 11.97 -5.21
CA TYR A 188 -4.47 10.73 -5.50
C TYR A 188 -2.98 11.00 -5.67
N TYR A 189 -2.14 10.08 -5.19
CA TYR A 189 -0.68 10.12 -5.35
C TYR A 189 -0.25 9.06 -6.36
N PRO A 190 -0.14 9.41 -7.67
CA PRO A 190 0.33 8.48 -8.69
C PRO A 190 1.78 8.11 -8.42
N GLN A 191 2.11 6.85 -8.67
CA GLN A 191 3.46 6.35 -8.54
C GLN A 191 4.26 6.55 -9.81
N ALA A 192 5.59 6.57 -9.66
CA ALA A 192 6.49 6.71 -10.79
C ALA A 192 6.30 5.55 -11.78
N THR A 193 6.32 5.87 -13.05
CA THR A 193 6.45 4.90 -14.14
C THR A 193 7.83 4.24 -14.09
N ARG A 194 8.19 3.42 -15.09
CA ARG A 194 9.50 2.77 -15.14
C ARG A 194 10.63 3.78 -14.90
N ASN A 195 11.51 3.46 -13.97
CA ASN A 195 12.68 4.28 -13.66
C ASN A 195 13.87 3.38 -13.30
N PHE A 196 15.07 3.96 -13.33
CA PHE A 196 16.32 3.25 -13.20
C PHE A 196 17.17 3.91 -12.13
N LEU A 197 17.80 3.07 -11.28
CA LEU A 197 18.86 3.48 -10.37
C LEU A 197 20.10 2.64 -10.64
N ALA A 198 21.25 3.30 -10.73
CA ALA A 198 22.54 2.63 -10.82
C ALA A 198 23.43 3.07 -9.63
N GLY A 199 24.03 2.09 -8.97
CA GLY A 199 24.92 2.29 -7.84
C GLY A 199 26.27 1.60 -8.07
N PHE A 200 27.36 2.26 -7.63
CA PHE A 200 28.71 1.74 -7.69
C PHE A 200 29.31 1.79 -6.28
N ILE A 201 29.91 0.69 -5.83
CA ILE A 201 30.60 0.61 -4.56
C ILE A 201 32.03 0.15 -4.86
N PHE A 202 33.00 0.97 -4.49
CA PHE A 202 34.43 0.70 -4.66
C PHE A 202 35.02 0.33 -3.30
N LYS A 203 35.72 -0.81 -3.23
CA LYS A 203 36.45 -1.27 -2.07
C LYS A 203 37.94 -1.28 -2.44
N PHE A 204 38.75 -0.60 -1.63
CA PHE A 204 40.21 -0.46 -1.79
C PHE A 204 40.94 -1.41 -0.87
#